data_dcdee5621e749a248bea598383a71d17
#
_entry.id   dcdee5621e749a248bea598383a71d17
#
_cell.length_a   1.000
_cell.length_b   1.000
_cell.length_c   1.000
_cell.angle_alpha   90.00
_cell.angle_beta   90.00
_cell.angle_gamma   90.00
#
_symmetry.space_group_name_H-M   'P 1'
#
loop_
_entity.id
_entity.type
_entity.pdbx_description
1 polymer ?
#
loop_
_entity_poly.entity_id
_entity_poly.type
_entity_poly.pdbx_seq_one_letter_code
_entity_poly.pdbx_strand_id
1 'polypeptide(L)'
;MKLKALLGSAVKIAPFVLPFLIVGLILNVLMPSLFSVGGPSTLLTTISIILLIPGVTIWLWSLVLILTKVPRNELITTGPYSLVKHPIYTAVSLLVLPGIGFLFNSWLGALYGIGQYIVSRKFAPEEEKLLSKTFGSAWDEYCKKVKIPWL
;
A
#
# COMPACT_ATOMS: atom_id res chain seq x y z
N MET A 1 19.79 3.95 -9.79
CA MET A 1 18.52 3.36 -10.31
C MET A 1 17.60 4.49 -10.75
N LYS A 2 17.03 4.46 -11.97
CA LYS A 2 16.16 5.56 -12.41
C LYS A 2 14.83 5.47 -11.66
N LEU A 3 14.33 6.58 -11.11
CA LEU A 3 13.04 6.71 -10.43
C LEU A 3 11.87 6.07 -11.23
N LYS A 4 11.98 6.09 -12.58
CA LYS A 4 11.08 5.37 -13.49
C LYS A 4 10.96 3.86 -13.24
N ALA A 5 11.97 3.21 -12.66
CA ALA A 5 11.93 1.78 -12.43
C ALA A 5 11.10 1.42 -11.17
N LEU A 6 11.09 2.29 -10.17
CA LEU A 6 10.26 2.13 -8.96
C LEU A 6 8.83 2.65 -9.16
N LEU A 7 8.66 3.75 -9.88
CA LEU A 7 7.34 4.20 -10.30
C LEU A 7 6.70 3.24 -11.31
N GLY A 8 7.51 2.37 -11.95
CA GLY A 8 7.04 1.40 -12.94
C GLY A 8 5.99 0.43 -12.41
N SER A 9 6.12 -0.04 -11.18
CA SER A 9 5.11 -0.92 -10.56
C SER A 9 3.84 -0.16 -10.21
N ALA A 10 3.96 1.06 -9.67
CA ALA A 10 2.80 1.91 -9.38
C ALA A 10 2.02 2.27 -10.67
N VAL A 11 2.73 2.58 -11.76
CA VAL A 11 2.12 2.85 -13.08
C VAL A 11 1.44 1.60 -13.64
N LYS A 12 1.96 0.40 -13.38
CA LYS A 12 1.32 -0.86 -13.80
C LYS A 12 0.10 -1.20 -12.95
N ILE A 13 0.09 -0.88 -11.66
CA ILE A 13 -1.00 -1.17 -10.72
C ILE A 13 -2.16 -0.18 -10.92
N ALA A 14 -1.87 1.10 -11.15
CA ALA A 14 -2.87 2.15 -11.25
C ALA A 14 -4.00 1.88 -12.26
N PRO A 15 -3.74 1.41 -13.50
CA PRO A 15 -4.81 1.11 -14.46
C PRO A 15 -5.77 0.00 -14.01
N PHE A 16 -5.32 -0.89 -13.13
CA PHE A 16 -6.17 -1.95 -12.60
C PHE A 16 -6.99 -1.49 -11.39
N VAL A 17 -6.48 -0.56 -10.59
CA VAL A 17 -7.11 -0.14 -9.34
C VAL A 17 -7.98 1.10 -9.51
N LEU A 18 -7.53 2.10 -10.28
CA LEU A 18 -8.23 3.37 -10.43
C LEU A 18 -9.65 3.26 -11.00
N PRO A 19 -9.93 2.48 -12.08
CA PRO A 19 -11.28 2.36 -12.60
C PRO A 19 -12.25 1.78 -11.56
N PHE A 20 -11.83 0.76 -10.82
CA PHE A 20 -12.65 0.17 -9.76
C PHE A 20 -12.89 1.14 -8.60
N LEU A 21 -11.87 1.92 -8.20
CA LEU A 21 -12.03 2.97 -7.19
C LEU A 21 -13.05 4.02 -7.63
N ILE A 22 -12.96 4.50 -8.87
CA ILE A 22 -13.89 5.50 -9.40
C ILE A 22 -15.31 4.96 -9.43
N VAL A 23 -15.51 3.77 -9.99
CA VAL A 23 -16.84 3.12 -10.06
C VAL A 23 -17.40 2.91 -8.65
N GLY A 24 -16.58 2.43 -7.72
CA GLY A 24 -17.04 2.20 -6.37
C GLY A 24 -17.37 3.47 -5.59
N LEU A 25 -16.62 4.56 -5.79
CA LEU A 25 -16.98 5.85 -5.22
C LEU A 25 -18.32 6.35 -5.76
N ILE A 26 -18.55 6.23 -7.07
CA ILE A 26 -19.82 6.58 -7.70
C ILE A 26 -20.96 5.72 -7.11
N LEU A 27 -20.79 4.41 -7.05
CA LEU A 27 -21.80 3.50 -6.49
C LEU A 27 -22.05 3.78 -5.01
N ASN A 28 -21.01 4.09 -4.22
CA ASN A 28 -21.17 4.43 -2.82
C ASN A 28 -21.99 5.72 -2.61
N VAL A 29 -21.85 6.69 -3.51
CA VAL A 29 -22.66 7.92 -3.48
C VAL A 29 -24.10 7.67 -3.94
N LEU A 30 -24.29 6.86 -4.98
CA LEU A 30 -25.62 6.58 -5.54
C LEU A 30 -26.44 5.60 -4.68
N MET A 31 -25.79 4.65 -4.01
CA MET A 31 -26.42 3.57 -3.26
C MET A 31 -25.76 3.37 -1.87
N PRO A 32 -25.75 4.41 -1.02
CA PRO A 32 -25.00 4.37 0.24
C PRO A 32 -25.47 3.26 1.19
N SER A 33 -26.76 2.93 1.20
CA SER A 33 -27.32 1.86 2.04
C SER A 33 -26.78 0.46 1.69
N LEU A 34 -26.44 0.21 0.43
CA LEU A 34 -25.89 -1.08 -0.02
C LEU A 34 -24.46 -1.29 0.48
N PHE A 35 -23.70 -0.22 0.61
CA PHE A 35 -22.27 -0.27 0.96
C PHE A 35 -21.99 0.08 2.41
N SER A 36 -23.02 0.42 3.19
CA SER A 36 -22.89 0.77 4.60
C SER A 36 -22.43 -0.44 5.44
N VAL A 37 -21.44 -0.21 6.28
CA VAL A 37 -21.03 -1.17 7.32
C VAL A 37 -22.10 -1.26 8.41
N GLY A 38 -22.78 -0.15 8.69
CA GLY A 38 -23.72 -0.02 9.81
C GLY A 38 -22.99 0.14 11.16
N GLY A 39 -23.79 0.22 12.22
CA GLY A 39 -23.28 0.38 13.57
C GLY A 39 -23.03 1.83 14.01
N PRO A 40 -22.56 2.04 15.27
CA PRO A 40 -22.33 3.37 15.82
C PRO A 40 -21.23 4.12 15.06
N SER A 41 -21.51 5.36 14.63
CA SER A 41 -20.56 6.21 13.92
C SER A 41 -19.26 6.43 14.72
N THR A 42 -19.35 6.55 16.03
CA THR A 42 -18.19 6.71 16.93
C THR A 42 -17.24 5.51 16.82
N LEU A 43 -17.76 4.28 16.78
CA LEU A 43 -16.95 3.06 16.64
C LEU A 43 -16.22 3.05 15.29
N LEU A 44 -16.93 3.35 14.20
CA LEU A 44 -16.36 3.38 12.85
C LEU A 44 -15.29 4.46 12.73
N THR A 45 -15.53 5.65 13.28
CA THR A 45 -14.55 6.73 13.31
C THR A 45 -13.31 6.35 14.13
N THR A 46 -13.49 5.69 15.28
CA THR A 46 -12.36 5.23 16.10
C THR A 46 -11.51 4.21 15.34
N ILE A 47 -12.14 3.20 14.72
CA ILE A 47 -11.43 2.21 13.90
C ILE A 47 -10.71 2.90 12.75
N SER A 48 -11.37 3.84 12.07
CA SER A 48 -10.77 4.62 10.98
C SER A 48 -9.51 5.35 11.43
N ILE A 49 -9.53 6.04 12.56
CA ILE A 49 -8.38 6.76 13.10
C ILE A 49 -7.24 5.80 13.44
N ILE A 50 -7.54 4.66 14.09
CA ILE A 50 -6.55 3.62 14.42
C ILE A 50 -5.86 3.07 13.17
N LEU A 51 -6.56 2.97 12.05
CA LEU A 51 -6.01 2.50 10.78
C LEU A 51 -5.29 3.62 10.01
N LEU A 52 -5.89 4.81 9.94
CA LEU A 52 -5.36 5.90 9.12
C LEU A 52 -4.06 6.50 9.67
N ILE A 53 -3.97 6.70 10.98
CA ILE A 53 -2.76 7.31 11.57
C ILE A 53 -1.51 6.48 11.23
N PRO A 54 -1.41 5.18 11.58
CA PRO A 54 -0.24 4.40 11.22
C PRO A 54 -0.11 4.19 9.71
N GLY A 55 -1.22 4.00 8.99
CA GLY A 55 -1.21 3.79 7.55
C GLY A 55 -0.61 4.97 6.79
N VAL A 56 -1.06 6.19 7.06
CA VAL A 56 -0.53 7.41 6.44
C VAL A 56 0.90 7.66 6.89
N THR A 57 1.22 7.43 8.16
CA THR A 57 2.59 7.60 8.68
C THR A 57 3.57 6.67 7.96
N ILE A 58 3.24 5.37 7.83
CA ILE A 58 4.07 4.39 7.14
C ILE A 58 4.21 4.76 5.66
N TRP A 59 3.12 5.15 5.02
CA TRP A 59 3.12 5.55 3.62
C TRP A 59 4.03 6.75 3.36
N LEU A 60 3.86 7.85 4.13
CA LEU A 60 4.68 9.07 4.00
C LEU A 60 6.15 8.80 4.31
N TRP A 61 6.45 8.06 5.39
CA TRP A 61 7.82 7.70 5.73
C TRP A 61 8.49 6.89 4.62
N SER A 62 7.78 5.90 4.09
CA SER A 62 8.28 5.10 2.97
C SER A 62 8.52 5.93 1.71
N LEU A 63 7.64 6.89 1.43
CA LEU A 63 7.79 7.82 0.31
C LEU A 63 9.04 8.70 0.46
N VAL A 64 9.26 9.27 1.65
CA VAL A 64 10.47 10.05 1.95
C VAL A 64 11.74 9.23 1.75
N LEU A 65 11.76 7.98 2.22
CA LEU A 65 12.89 7.07 2.03
C LEU A 65 13.14 6.79 0.54
N ILE A 66 12.11 6.57 -0.26
CA ILE A 66 12.25 6.39 -1.71
C ILE A 66 12.86 7.65 -2.35
N LEU A 67 12.27 8.82 -2.08
CA LEU A 67 12.70 10.07 -2.69
C LEU A 67 14.13 10.48 -2.32
N THR A 68 14.60 10.06 -1.16
CA THR A 68 15.95 10.40 -0.68
C THR A 68 17.02 9.38 -1.04
N LYS A 69 16.71 8.09 -1.00
CA LYS A 69 17.71 7.00 -1.16
C LYS A 69 17.80 6.49 -2.61
N VAL A 70 16.69 6.38 -3.30
CA VAL A 70 16.69 5.87 -4.68
C VAL A 70 17.51 6.70 -5.65
N PRO A 71 17.48 8.05 -5.63
CA PRO A 71 18.35 8.85 -6.48
C PRO A 71 19.83 8.64 -6.21
N ARG A 72 20.20 8.22 -4.97
CA ARG A 72 21.56 7.90 -4.55
C ARG A 72 21.99 6.47 -4.86
N ASN A 73 21.15 5.67 -5.50
CA ASN A 73 21.39 4.24 -5.74
C ASN A 73 21.57 3.43 -4.44
N GLU A 74 20.92 3.82 -3.34
CA GLU A 74 20.99 3.14 -2.06
C GLU A 74 19.82 2.15 -1.91
N LEU A 75 20.09 0.93 -1.44
CA LEU A 75 19.06 -0.02 -1.04
C LEU A 75 18.41 0.45 0.27
N ILE A 76 17.08 0.51 0.27
CA ILE A 76 16.32 0.91 1.46
C ILE A 76 16.08 -0.32 2.33
N THR A 77 16.67 -0.32 3.53
CA THR A 77 16.57 -1.44 4.49
C THR A 77 16.09 -1.00 5.87
N THR A 78 15.83 0.31 6.05
CA THR A 78 15.52 0.93 7.33
C THR A 78 14.08 1.42 7.41
N GLY A 79 13.62 1.77 8.62
CA GLY A 79 12.26 2.24 8.85
C GLY A 79 11.22 1.17 8.51
N PRO A 80 10.13 1.53 7.80
CA PRO A 80 9.10 0.57 7.42
C PRO A 80 9.63 -0.61 6.58
N TYR A 81 10.69 -0.41 5.80
CA TYR A 81 11.34 -1.46 5.00
C TYR A 81 12.07 -2.50 5.84
N SER A 82 12.37 -2.24 7.11
CA SER A 82 12.89 -3.27 8.02
C SER A 82 11.83 -4.27 8.48
N LEU A 83 10.57 -3.91 8.34
CA LEU A 83 9.43 -4.75 8.73
C LEU A 83 8.91 -5.57 7.55
N VAL A 84 8.65 -4.90 6.42
CA VAL A 84 8.06 -5.49 5.21
C VAL A 84 8.83 -5.02 3.97
N LYS A 85 8.84 -5.84 2.90
CA LYS A 85 9.54 -5.48 1.65
C LYS A 85 8.85 -4.36 0.87
N HIS A 86 7.52 -4.31 0.94
CA HIS A 86 6.69 -3.36 0.19
C HIS A 86 5.77 -2.53 1.11
N PRO A 87 6.33 -1.68 1.99
CA PRO A 87 5.56 -0.99 3.02
C PRO A 87 4.50 -0.03 2.46
N ILE A 88 4.72 0.57 1.30
CA ILE A 88 3.72 1.43 0.64
C ILE A 88 2.49 0.61 0.26
N TYR A 89 2.68 -0.53 -0.41
CA TYR A 89 1.56 -1.38 -0.83
C TYR A 89 0.81 -1.92 0.37
N THR A 90 1.53 -2.40 1.38
CA THR A 90 0.95 -2.94 2.61
C THR A 90 0.16 -1.87 3.37
N ALA A 91 0.75 -0.69 3.59
CA ALA A 91 0.09 0.40 4.31
C ALA A 91 -1.18 0.88 3.60
N VAL A 92 -1.11 1.11 2.29
CA VAL A 92 -2.27 1.58 1.51
C VAL A 92 -3.36 0.51 1.47
N SER A 93 -3.00 -0.75 1.22
CA SER A 93 -3.98 -1.84 1.07
C SER A 93 -4.65 -2.21 2.38
N LEU A 94 -3.89 -2.34 3.46
CA LEU A 94 -4.39 -2.92 4.72
C LEU A 94 -4.81 -1.88 5.76
N LEU A 95 -4.36 -0.63 5.61
CA LEU A 95 -4.62 0.41 6.60
C LEU A 95 -5.36 1.62 6.01
N VAL A 96 -4.81 2.23 4.95
CA VAL A 96 -5.36 3.50 4.44
C VAL A 96 -6.72 3.28 3.76
N LEU A 97 -6.83 2.35 2.81
CA LEU A 97 -8.09 2.11 2.11
C LEU A 97 -9.21 1.62 3.03
N PRO A 98 -8.99 0.62 3.91
CA PRO A 98 -10.01 0.25 4.91
C PRO A 98 -10.35 1.39 5.86
N GLY A 99 -9.35 2.16 6.32
CA GLY A 99 -9.55 3.30 7.19
C GLY A 99 -10.44 4.38 6.57
N ILE A 100 -10.18 4.73 5.30
CA ILE A 100 -11.05 5.63 4.54
C ILE A 100 -12.46 5.05 4.41
N GLY A 101 -12.58 3.75 4.10
CA GLY A 101 -13.88 3.09 4.01
C GLY A 101 -14.69 3.24 5.29
N PHE A 102 -14.11 2.91 6.43
CA PHE A 102 -14.79 3.05 7.73
C PHE A 102 -15.13 4.51 8.07
N LEU A 103 -14.29 5.47 7.69
CA LEU A 103 -14.57 6.90 7.88
C LEU A 103 -15.86 7.32 7.17
N PHE A 104 -16.11 6.79 5.98
CA PHE A 104 -17.31 7.02 5.19
C PHE A 104 -18.42 5.97 5.38
N ASN A 105 -18.32 5.18 6.45
CA ASN A 105 -19.28 4.09 6.73
C ASN A 105 -19.47 3.14 5.56
N SER A 106 -18.37 2.76 4.88
CA SER A 106 -18.40 1.93 3.67
C SER A 106 -17.45 0.75 3.77
N TRP A 107 -17.94 -0.48 3.53
CA TRP A 107 -17.09 -1.67 3.45
C TRP A 107 -16.28 -1.74 2.14
N LEU A 108 -16.59 -0.90 1.16
CA LEU A 108 -15.83 -0.82 -0.10
C LEU A 108 -14.35 -0.53 0.12
N GLY A 109 -14.00 0.28 1.13
CA GLY A 109 -12.59 0.55 1.45
C GLY A 109 -11.79 -0.72 1.75
N ALA A 110 -12.37 -1.64 2.52
CA ALA A 110 -11.75 -2.93 2.81
C ALA A 110 -11.67 -3.82 1.56
N LEU A 111 -12.72 -3.86 0.74
CA LEU A 111 -12.73 -4.60 -0.52
C LEU A 111 -11.64 -4.11 -1.47
N TYR A 112 -11.51 -2.77 -1.63
CA TYR A 112 -10.46 -2.18 -2.45
C TYR A 112 -9.07 -2.44 -1.89
N GLY A 113 -8.92 -2.41 -0.57
CA GLY A 113 -7.67 -2.77 0.09
C GLY A 113 -7.24 -4.19 -0.25
N ILE A 114 -8.15 -5.16 -0.16
CA ILE A 114 -7.89 -6.56 -0.53
C ILE A 114 -7.52 -6.66 -2.02
N GLY A 115 -8.31 -6.04 -2.90
CA GLY A 115 -8.05 -6.05 -4.34
C GLY A 115 -6.68 -5.47 -4.69
N GLN A 116 -6.34 -4.31 -4.14
CA GLN A 116 -5.03 -3.68 -4.33
C GLN A 116 -3.90 -4.56 -3.79
N TYR A 117 -4.09 -5.20 -2.62
CA TYR A 117 -3.09 -6.10 -2.08
C TYR A 117 -2.81 -7.27 -3.02
N ILE A 118 -3.85 -7.92 -3.55
CA ILE A 118 -3.71 -9.02 -4.51
C ILE A 118 -2.97 -8.56 -5.78
N VAL A 119 -3.36 -7.41 -6.33
CA VAL A 119 -2.70 -6.85 -7.52
C VAL A 119 -1.24 -6.51 -7.24
N SER A 120 -0.94 -5.89 -6.10
CA SER A 120 0.44 -5.56 -5.73
C SER A 120 1.31 -6.82 -5.58
N ARG A 121 0.77 -7.90 -5.01
CA ARG A 121 1.46 -9.19 -4.90
C ARG A 121 1.77 -9.83 -6.26
N LYS A 122 0.96 -9.56 -7.26
CA LYS A 122 1.21 -10.02 -8.64
C LYS A 122 2.40 -9.30 -9.29
N PHE A 123 2.56 -8.00 -9.02
CA PHE A 123 3.63 -7.20 -9.62
C PHE A 123 4.91 -7.09 -8.77
N ALA A 124 4.83 -7.31 -7.45
CA ALA A 124 5.98 -7.28 -6.55
C ALA A 124 7.17 -8.15 -6.99
N PRO A 125 7.00 -9.39 -7.52
CA PRO A 125 8.12 -10.20 -7.96
C PRO A 125 8.94 -9.58 -9.11
N GLU A 126 8.33 -8.78 -9.98
CA GLU A 126 9.07 -8.08 -11.05
C GLU A 126 9.99 -6.99 -10.46
N GLU A 127 9.50 -6.27 -9.46
CA GLU A 127 10.26 -5.26 -8.74
C GLU A 127 11.40 -5.89 -7.93
N GLU A 128 11.12 -7.01 -7.23
CA GLU A 128 12.12 -7.77 -6.48
C GLU A 128 13.23 -8.30 -7.39
N LYS A 129 12.91 -8.79 -8.59
CA LYS A 129 13.91 -9.22 -9.59
C LYS A 129 14.80 -8.07 -10.04
N LEU A 130 14.23 -6.87 -10.20
CA LEU A 130 15.00 -5.68 -10.56
C LEU A 130 15.94 -5.26 -9.42
N LEU A 131 15.45 -5.28 -8.18
CA LEU A 131 16.24 -4.97 -6.99
C LEU A 131 17.38 -5.98 -6.79
N SER A 132 17.10 -7.28 -6.94
CA SER A 132 18.11 -8.35 -6.91
C SER A 132 19.20 -8.16 -7.97
N LYS A 133 18.83 -7.81 -9.21
CA LYS A 133 19.80 -7.50 -10.28
C LYS A 133 20.65 -6.25 -10.00
N THR A 134 20.05 -5.26 -9.32
CA THR A 134 20.72 -3.98 -9.07
C THR A 134 21.66 -4.06 -7.87
N PHE A 135 21.25 -4.73 -6.79
CA PHE A 135 21.93 -4.74 -5.50
C PHE A 135 22.60 -6.07 -5.15
N GLY A 136 22.36 -7.15 -5.92
CA GLY A 136 23.01 -8.45 -5.75
C GLY A 136 22.90 -9.01 -4.33
N SER A 137 24.04 -9.37 -3.74
CA SER A 137 24.11 -9.94 -2.39
C SER A 137 23.54 -9.06 -1.29
N ALA A 138 23.59 -7.73 -1.44
CA ALA A 138 23.01 -6.81 -0.47
C ALA A 138 21.46 -6.95 -0.43
N TRP A 139 20.83 -7.22 -1.55
CA TRP A 139 19.40 -7.54 -1.61
C TRP A 139 19.10 -8.88 -0.93
N ASP A 140 19.91 -9.91 -1.18
CA ASP A 140 19.71 -11.24 -0.59
C ASP A 140 19.85 -11.20 0.94
N GLU A 141 20.83 -10.44 1.46
CA GLU A 141 20.99 -10.22 2.89
C GLU A 141 19.82 -9.45 3.49
N TYR A 142 19.32 -8.43 2.80
CA TYR A 142 18.15 -7.68 3.23
C TYR A 142 16.92 -8.60 3.32
N CYS A 143 16.66 -9.44 2.31
CA CYS A 143 15.54 -10.38 2.31
C CYS A 143 15.55 -11.36 3.49
N LYS A 144 16.75 -11.72 3.99
CA LYS A 144 16.91 -12.56 5.19
C LYS A 144 16.62 -11.83 6.50
N LYS A 145 16.81 -10.51 6.53
CA LYS A 145 16.68 -9.67 7.74
C LYS A 145 15.30 -9.08 7.90
N VAL A 146 14.53 -8.97 6.83
CA VAL A 146 13.17 -8.39 6.87
C VAL A 146 12.27 -9.27 7.73
N LYS A 147 11.50 -8.65 8.66
CA LYS A 147 10.75 -9.39 9.68
C LYS A 147 9.54 -10.14 9.13
N ILE A 148 8.86 -9.54 8.17
CA ILE A 148 7.65 -10.09 7.54
C ILE A 148 7.85 -10.11 6.02
N PRO A 149 8.63 -11.10 5.50
CA PRO A 149 9.06 -11.11 4.10
C PRO A 149 7.95 -11.36 3.07
N TRP A 150 6.80 -11.79 3.52
CA TRP A 150 5.62 -12.10 2.70
C TRP A 150 4.59 -10.95 2.63
N LEU A 151 4.82 -9.86 3.35
CA LEU A 151 4.03 -8.62 3.30
C LEU A 151 4.69 -7.55 2.46
#